data_e5dce5af35646f7b30c68aca272de60d
#
_entry.id   e5dce5af35646f7b30c68aca272de60d
#
_cell.length_a   1.000
_cell.length_b   1.000
_cell.length_c   1.000
_cell.angle_alpha   90.00
_cell.angle_beta   90.00
_cell.angle_gamma   90.00
#
_symmetry.space_group_name_H-M   'P 1'
#
loop_
_entity.id
_entity.type
_entity.pdbx_description
1 polymer ?
#
loop_
_entity_poly.entity_id
_entity_poly.type
_entity_poly.pdbx_seq_one_letter_code
_entity_poly.pdbx_strand_id
1 'polypeptide(L)'
;MLYTLMEVTLNDLDKDGNPVKYYIEKAVRRAYRDASSHVLSIEEGKNDSKKNPFIKETAISKVVDEVQNISGDYECWHKHVCKDILMGEIYQDKNVDYKEEDRRFSYGIAQKFVNMTIKYLVILYTVMKAMDTDKANRNYIKFYEKNLKKYEQDFHIPIDGYILESVSKDKAEILKNVIVKEKKKVKAWSKWEENDYNSFQAELKKIKAKDEYPLDWEGKTWIEIAKSRKEKIIYKKLTHST
;
A
#
# COMPACT_ATOMS: atom_id res chain seq x y z
N MET A 1 19.55 1.85 6.91
CA MET A 1 18.23 1.98 7.56
C MET A 1 17.07 1.54 6.66
N LEU A 2 16.90 2.04 5.42
CA LEU A 2 15.83 1.62 4.50
C LEU A 2 15.93 0.15 4.06
N TYR A 3 17.11 -0.35 3.81
CA TYR A 3 17.36 -1.77 3.51
C TYR A 3 16.94 -2.68 4.66
N THR A 4 17.17 -2.28 5.90
CA THR A 4 16.75 -3.02 7.09
C THR A 4 15.22 -3.04 7.24
N LEU A 5 14.53 -1.95 6.83
CA LEU A 5 13.07 -1.88 6.85
C LEU A 5 12.40 -2.82 5.86
N MET A 6 13.07 -3.14 4.74
CA MET A 6 12.53 -4.00 3.70
C MET A 6 13.13 -5.41 3.70
N GLU A 7 14.04 -5.69 4.66
CA GLU A 7 14.75 -6.98 4.71
C GLU A 7 15.47 -7.32 3.39
N VAL A 8 15.98 -6.28 2.72
CA VAL A 8 16.71 -6.41 1.46
C VAL A 8 18.20 -6.34 1.77
N THR A 9 18.96 -7.30 1.32
CA THR A 9 20.42 -7.23 1.27
C THR A 9 20.86 -6.89 -0.15
N LEU A 10 21.91 -6.08 -0.28
CA LEU A 10 22.33 -5.50 -1.56
C LEU A 10 22.78 -6.54 -2.62
N ASN A 11 23.03 -7.76 -2.23
CA ASN A 11 23.57 -8.82 -3.12
C ASN A 11 22.65 -10.03 -3.23
N ASP A 12 21.41 -9.94 -2.70
CA ASP A 12 20.51 -11.07 -2.79
C ASP A 12 19.90 -11.18 -4.20
N LEU A 13 19.93 -12.37 -4.70
CA LEU A 13 19.25 -12.79 -5.92
C LEU A 13 18.03 -13.63 -5.51
N ASP A 14 17.02 -13.66 -6.34
CA ASP A 14 15.98 -14.66 -6.18
C ASP A 14 16.54 -16.06 -6.43
N LYS A 15 15.73 -17.11 -6.20
CA LYS A 15 16.12 -18.50 -6.43
C LYS A 15 16.55 -18.78 -7.88
N ASP A 16 16.09 -17.95 -8.80
CA ASP A 16 16.34 -18.04 -10.25
C ASP A 16 17.48 -17.11 -10.69
N GLY A 17 18.12 -16.39 -9.76
CA GLY A 17 19.20 -15.44 -10.05
C GLY A 17 18.74 -14.12 -10.66
N ASN A 18 17.45 -13.77 -10.56
CA ASN A 18 16.90 -12.53 -11.10
C ASN A 18 16.79 -11.44 -10.02
N PRO A 19 17.69 -10.47 -9.99
CA PRO A 19 17.70 -9.44 -8.95
C PRO A 19 16.47 -8.53 -9.02
N VAL A 20 15.91 -8.29 -10.19
CA VAL A 20 14.75 -7.42 -10.36
C VAL A 20 13.51 -8.04 -9.71
N LYS A 21 13.24 -9.32 -10.00
CA LYS A 21 12.13 -10.08 -9.41
C LYS A 21 12.25 -10.14 -7.89
N TYR A 22 13.46 -10.38 -7.39
CA TYR A 22 13.74 -10.39 -5.96
C TYR A 22 13.34 -9.08 -5.26
N TYR A 23 13.76 -7.91 -5.81
CA TYR A 23 13.43 -6.63 -5.22
C TYR A 23 11.93 -6.31 -5.28
N ILE A 24 11.27 -6.68 -6.39
CA ILE A 24 9.81 -6.54 -6.50
C ILE A 24 9.12 -7.41 -5.45
N GLU A 25 9.51 -8.67 -5.30
CA GLU A 25 8.92 -9.58 -4.33
C GLU A 25 9.08 -9.07 -2.89
N LYS A 26 10.24 -8.55 -2.52
CA LYS A 26 10.47 -7.96 -1.19
C LYS A 26 9.56 -6.76 -0.94
N ALA A 27 9.41 -5.87 -1.92
CA ALA A 27 8.49 -4.74 -1.84
C ALA A 27 7.03 -5.19 -1.66
N VAL A 28 6.59 -6.17 -2.45
CA VAL A 28 5.24 -6.75 -2.38
C VAL A 28 4.99 -7.40 -1.03
N ARG A 29 5.92 -8.25 -0.54
CA ARG A 29 5.80 -8.90 0.78
C ARG A 29 5.70 -7.88 1.91
N ARG A 30 6.47 -6.81 1.85
CA ARG A 30 6.38 -5.73 2.85
C ARG A 30 5.04 -5.01 2.78
N ALA A 31 4.59 -4.66 1.59
CA ALA A 31 3.31 -4.01 1.36
C ALA A 31 2.13 -4.88 1.84
N TYR A 32 2.19 -6.18 1.60
CA TYR A 32 1.20 -7.13 2.10
C TYR A 32 1.10 -7.08 3.64
N ARG A 33 2.23 -7.11 4.36
CA ARG A 33 2.25 -7.01 5.83
C ARG A 33 1.58 -5.72 6.31
N ASP A 34 1.88 -4.59 5.68
CA ASP A 34 1.33 -3.29 6.08
C ASP A 34 -0.17 -3.16 5.78
N ALA A 35 -0.64 -3.76 4.68
CA ALA A 35 -2.05 -3.77 4.33
C ALA A 35 -2.85 -4.76 5.17
N SER A 36 -2.29 -5.95 5.43
CA SER A 36 -2.96 -7.04 6.13
C SER A 36 -2.99 -6.90 7.65
N SER A 37 -2.24 -5.96 8.24
CA SER A 37 -2.21 -5.74 9.69
C SER A 37 -3.57 -5.39 10.31
N HIS A 38 -4.54 -5.00 9.49
CA HIS A 38 -5.91 -4.67 9.89
C HIS A 38 -6.96 -5.69 9.40
N VAL A 39 -6.53 -6.64 8.60
CA VAL A 39 -7.30 -7.84 8.29
C VAL A 39 -6.87 -8.85 9.32
N LEU A 40 -7.82 -9.47 10.01
CA LEU A 40 -7.46 -10.67 10.73
C LEU A 40 -6.75 -11.56 9.73
N SER A 41 -5.45 -11.64 9.96
CA SER A 41 -4.61 -12.50 9.17
C SER A 41 -5.38 -13.79 9.02
N ILE A 42 -5.47 -14.25 7.81
CA ILE A 42 -5.63 -15.67 7.56
C ILE A 42 -4.31 -16.22 8.10
N GLU A 43 -4.19 -16.19 9.45
CA GLU A 43 -2.98 -16.62 10.14
C GLU A 43 -2.86 -18.12 9.91
N GLU A 44 -1.79 -18.47 9.27
CA GLU A 44 -1.23 -19.79 9.37
C GLU A 44 -1.21 -20.18 10.85
N GLY A 45 -1.96 -21.20 11.23
CA GLY A 45 -1.63 -21.93 12.44
C GLY A 45 -2.61 -21.97 13.59
N LYS A 46 -3.80 -21.44 13.52
CA LYS A 46 -4.84 -21.75 14.53
C LYS A 46 -5.95 -22.62 13.94
N ASN A 47 -5.71 -23.91 14.00
CA ASN A 47 -6.69 -25.03 14.02
C ASN A 47 -8.00 -24.84 13.24
N ASP A 48 -7.95 -24.28 12.03
CA ASP A 48 -9.07 -24.34 11.13
C ASP A 48 -8.59 -24.97 9.80
N SER A 49 -8.90 -26.24 9.64
CA SER A 49 -8.55 -27.07 8.48
C SER A 49 -9.14 -26.57 7.15
N LYS A 50 -9.79 -25.41 7.16
CA LYS A 50 -10.44 -24.76 6.02
C LYS A 50 -9.76 -23.47 5.55
N LYS A 51 -8.68 -23.01 6.20
CA LYS A 51 -7.97 -21.79 5.79
C LYS A 51 -6.89 -22.15 4.79
N ASN A 52 -7.07 -21.71 3.57
CA ASN A 52 -6.13 -21.98 2.49
C ASN A 52 -4.83 -21.17 2.67
N PRO A 53 -3.71 -21.79 3.10
CA PRO A 53 -2.44 -21.08 3.31
C PRO A 53 -1.87 -20.51 2.00
N PHE A 54 -2.38 -20.92 0.86
CA PHE A 54 -1.98 -20.44 -0.46
C PHE A 54 -2.44 -19.02 -0.79
N ILE A 55 -3.46 -18.48 -0.11
CA ILE A 55 -4.04 -17.17 -0.48
C ILE A 55 -3.00 -16.05 -0.40
N LYS A 56 -2.24 -15.99 0.68
CA LYS A 56 -1.20 -14.98 0.87
C LYS A 56 -0.11 -15.06 -0.21
N GLU A 57 0.44 -16.25 -0.42
CA GLU A 57 1.53 -16.44 -1.38
C GLU A 57 1.01 -16.27 -2.81
N THR A 58 -0.22 -16.67 -3.09
CA THR A 58 -0.89 -16.43 -4.37
C THR A 58 -1.06 -14.93 -4.62
N ALA A 59 -1.54 -14.17 -3.64
CA ALA A 59 -1.69 -12.73 -3.76
C ALA A 59 -0.34 -12.04 -4.02
N ILE A 60 0.69 -12.44 -3.29
CA ILE A 60 2.04 -11.91 -3.47
C ILE A 60 2.56 -12.24 -4.87
N SER A 61 2.49 -13.49 -5.30
CA SER A 61 2.96 -13.91 -6.63
C SER A 61 2.24 -13.16 -7.75
N LYS A 62 0.92 -13.05 -7.68
CA LYS A 62 0.11 -12.32 -8.67
C LYS A 62 0.51 -10.85 -8.75
N VAL A 63 0.65 -10.16 -7.61
CA VAL A 63 1.06 -8.75 -7.62
C VAL A 63 2.48 -8.58 -8.14
N VAL A 64 3.40 -9.51 -7.85
CA VAL A 64 4.76 -9.51 -8.44
C VAL A 64 4.67 -9.60 -9.97
N ASP A 65 3.89 -10.53 -10.49
CA ASP A 65 3.72 -10.75 -11.94
C ASP A 65 3.10 -9.52 -12.60
N GLU A 66 2.07 -8.92 -11.99
CA GLU A 66 1.41 -7.72 -12.48
C GLU A 66 2.36 -6.51 -12.53
N VAL A 67 3.17 -6.31 -11.49
CA VAL A 67 4.16 -5.22 -11.46
C VAL A 67 5.22 -5.41 -12.54
N GLN A 68 5.69 -6.64 -12.76
CA GLN A 68 6.69 -6.93 -13.80
C GLN A 68 6.16 -6.65 -15.21
N ASN A 69 4.87 -6.83 -15.42
CA ASN A 69 4.20 -6.73 -16.71
C ASN A 69 3.34 -5.46 -16.86
N ILE A 70 3.50 -4.48 -15.95
CA ILE A 70 2.71 -3.24 -15.99
C ILE A 70 2.79 -2.55 -17.35
N SER A 71 1.64 -2.31 -17.96
CA SER A 71 1.53 -1.68 -19.28
C SER A 71 0.20 -0.96 -19.43
N GLY A 72 0.09 -0.13 -20.48
CA GLY A 72 -1.14 0.61 -20.77
C GLY A 72 -1.37 1.78 -19.83
N ASP A 73 -2.63 2.02 -19.50
CA ASP A 73 -3.07 3.07 -18.59
C ASP A 73 -2.94 2.62 -17.13
N TYR A 74 -2.40 3.49 -16.27
CA TYR A 74 -2.16 3.16 -14.86
C TYR A 74 -3.45 2.94 -14.07
N GLU A 75 -4.46 3.75 -14.29
CA GLU A 75 -5.74 3.64 -13.59
C GLU A 75 -6.44 2.31 -13.93
N CYS A 76 -6.41 1.92 -15.20
CA CYS A 76 -6.95 0.64 -15.65
C CYS A 76 -6.18 -0.53 -15.05
N TRP A 77 -4.84 -0.48 -15.04
CA TRP A 77 -4.00 -1.49 -14.42
C TRP A 77 -4.26 -1.59 -12.90
N HIS A 78 -4.26 -0.47 -12.19
CA HIS A 78 -4.50 -0.42 -10.75
C HIS A 78 -5.86 -1.01 -10.38
N LYS A 79 -6.90 -0.62 -11.11
CA LYS A 79 -8.25 -1.16 -10.92
C LYS A 79 -8.29 -2.67 -11.17
N HIS A 80 -7.67 -3.14 -12.25
CA HIS A 80 -7.58 -4.57 -12.58
C HIS A 80 -6.92 -5.35 -11.44
N VAL A 81 -5.77 -4.92 -10.95
CA VAL A 81 -5.07 -5.61 -9.85
C VAL A 81 -5.90 -5.62 -8.57
N CYS A 82 -6.51 -4.49 -8.22
CA CYS A 82 -7.29 -4.40 -6.99
C CYS A 82 -8.60 -5.20 -7.05
N LYS A 83 -9.34 -5.10 -8.15
CA LYS A 83 -10.70 -5.63 -8.27
C LYS A 83 -10.73 -7.05 -8.82
N ASP A 84 -10.12 -7.24 -9.99
CA ASP A 84 -10.27 -8.49 -10.71
C ASP A 84 -9.37 -9.57 -10.10
N ILE A 85 -8.11 -9.22 -9.81
CA ILE A 85 -7.14 -10.16 -9.26
C ILE A 85 -7.34 -10.33 -7.75
N LEU A 86 -7.12 -9.28 -6.95
CA LEU A 86 -7.13 -9.43 -5.51
C LEU A 86 -8.51 -9.74 -4.94
N MET A 87 -9.54 -9.00 -5.34
CA MET A 87 -10.90 -9.24 -4.84
C MET A 87 -11.63 -10.35 -5.59
N GLY A 88 -11.40 -10.47 -6.91
CA GLY A 88 -12.08 -11.42 -7.76
C GLY A 88 -11.49 -12.83 -7.69
N GLU A 89 -10.24 -13.00 -8.15
CA GLU A 89 -9.66 -14.34 -8.29
C GLU A 89 -9.24 -14.94 -6.93
N ILE A 90 -8.66 -14.12 -6.04
CA ILE A 90 -7.98 -14.63 -4.85
C ILE A 90 -8.91 -14.74 -3.65
N TYR A 91 -9.80 -13.76 -3.43
CA TYR A 91 -10.61 -13.67 -2.23
C TYR A 91 -12.10 -14.01 -2.43
N GLN A 92 -12.50 -14.41 -3.62
CA GLN A 92 -13.85 -14.90 -3.90
C GLN A 92 -14.03 -16.42 -3.69
N ASP A 93 -13.09 -17.11 -3.07
CA ASP A 93 -13.28 -18.55 -2.85
C ASP A 93 -14.55 -18.79 -2.02
N LYS A 94 -15.59 -19.25 -2.75
CA LYS A 94 -16.93 -19.51 -2.22
C LYS A 94 -16.97 -20.60 -1.15
N ASN A 95 -15.88 -21.34 -0.98
CA ASN A 95 -15.76 -22.43 -0.02
C ASN A 95 -15.28 -21.96 1.36
N VAL A 96 -14.92 -20.69 1.50
CA VAL A 96 -14.56 -20.12 2.80
C VAL A 96 -15.81 -19.47 3.38
N ASP A 97 -16.42 -20.13 4.35
CA ASP A 97 -17.56 -19.62 5.12
C ASP A 97 -17.09 -18.45 6.01
N TYR A 98 -17.04 -17.25 5.42
CA TYR A 98 -16.77 -16.03 6.14
C TYR A 98 -18.02 -15.60 6.90
N LYS A 99 -18.25 -16.16 8.08
CA LYS A 99 -19.37 -15.78 8.95
C LYS A 99 -19.33 -14.33 9.43
N GLU A 100 -18.23 -13.61 9.19
CA GLU A 100 -18.09 -12.23 9.60
C GLU A 100 -17.80 -11.33 8.39
N GLU A 101 -18.79 -10.58 7.93
CA GLU A 101 -18.68 -9.58 6.86
C GLU A 101 -17.59 -8.55 7.09
N ASP A 102 -17.19 -8.35 8.34
CA ASP A 102 -16.17 -7.38 8.74
C ASP A 102 -14.73 -7.77 8.41
N ARG A 103 -14.48 -9.00 7.94
CA ARG A 103 -13.14 -9.56 7.74
C ARG A 103 -12.78 -9.85 6.29
N ARG A 104 -13.59 -9.41 5.35
CA ARG A 104 -13.33 -9.60 3.91
C ARG A 104 -12.21 -8.69 3.42
N PHE A 105 -11.46 -9.18 2.44
CA PHE A 105 -10.47 -8.36 1.73
C PHE A 105 -11.20 -7.33 0.88
N SER A 106 -11.34 -6.13 1.42
CA SER A 106 -12.08 -5.03 0.79
C SER A 106 -11.25 -4.34 -0.28
N TYR A 107 -11.89 -3.50 -1.11
CA TYR A 107 -11.19 -2.62 -2.03
C TYR A 107 -10.21 -1.69 -1.29
N GLY A 108 -10.58 -1.19 -0.11
CA GLY A 108 -9.71 -0.39 0.74
C GLY A 108 -8.41 -1.09 1.14
N ILE A 109 -8.46 -2.41 1.37
CA ILE A 109 -7.26 -3.20 1.68
C ILE A 109 -6.47 -3.50 0.41
N ALA A 110 -7.14 -3.90 -0.67
CA ALA A 110 -6.51 -4.17 -1.96
C ALA A 110 -5.71 -2.97 -2.46
N GLN A 111 -6.33 -1.76 -2.49
CA GLN A 111 -5.65 -0.55 -2.89
C GLN A 111 -4.45 -0.22 -1.99
N LYS A 112 -4.57 -0.41 -0.66
CA LYS A 112 -3.44 -0.16 0.23
C LYS A 112 -2.29 -1.10 -0.09
N PHE A 113 -2.58 -2.37 -0.34
CA PHE A 113 -1.55 -3.34 -0.72
C PHE A 113 -0.83 -2.94 -2.02
N VAL A 114 -1.59 -2.61 -3.07
CA VAL A 114 -1.03 -2.19 -4.36
C VAL A 114 -0.24 -0.88 -4.24
N ASN A 115 -0.82 0.14 -3.60
CA ASN A 115 -0.18 1.45 -3.48
C ASN A 115 1.07 1.41 -2.59
N MET A 116 1.06 0.63 -1.51
CA MET A 116 2.26 0.41 -0.70
C MET A 116 3.33 -0.36 -1.46
N THR A 117 2.95 -1.30 -2.34
CA THR A 117 3.90 -1.95 -3.25
C THR A 117 4.59 -0.92 -4.13
N ILE A 118 3.84 -0.09 -4.83
CA ILE A 118 4.39 0.97 -5.69
C ILE A 118 5.27 1.93 -4.87
N LYS A 119 4.81 2.37 -3.70
CA LYS A 119 5.62 3.22 -2.80
C LYS A 119 6.96 2.60 -2.45
N TYR A 120 6.99 1.32 -2.09
CA TYR A 120 8.25 0.64 -1.77
C TYR A 120 9.17 0.47 -2.99
N LEU A 121 8.61 0.30 -4.18
CA LEU A 121 9.40 0.27 -5.41
C LEU A 121 10.01 1.64 -5.72
N VAL A 122 9.28 2.74 -5.52
CA VAL A 122 9.81 4.12 -5.64
C VAL A 122 10.95 4.36 -4.64
N ILE A 123 10.76 3.96 -3.38
CA ILE A 123 11.77 4.10 -2.33
C ILE A 123 13.04 3.32 -2.71
N LEU A 124 12.91 2.07 -3.17
CA LEU A 124 14.04 1.26 -3.62
C LEU A 124 14.78 1.93 -4.77
N TYR A 125 14.06 2.41 -5.78
CA TYR A 125 14.64 3.13 -6.91
C TYR A 125 15.43 4.35 -6.47
N THR A 126 14.84 5.18 -5.60
CA THR A 126 15.48 6.41 -5.10
C THR A 126 16.78 6.10 -4.34
N VAL A 127 16.74 5.08 -3.47
CA VAL A 127 17.91 4.70 -2.68
C VAL A 127 18.99 4.09 -3.57
N MET A 128 18.63 3.15 -4.46
CA MET A 128 19.60 2.51 -5.35
C MET A 128 20.24 3.49 -6.31
N LYS A 129 19.47 4.45 -6.81
CA LYS A 129 20.00 5.51 -7.68
C LYS A 129 20.98 6.43 -6.94
N ALA A 130 20.73 6.72 -5.66
CA ALA A 130 21.63 7.54 -4.84
C ALA A 130 22.93 6.80 -4.48
N MET A 131 22.91 5.46 -4.43
CA MET A 131 24.07 4.65 -4.01
C MET A 131 24.98 4.21 -5.16
N ASP A 132 24.48 4.12 -6.38
CA ASP A 132 25.14 3.78 -7.67
C ASP A 132 26.28 2.73 -7.59
N THR A 133 26.04 1.58 -6.96
CA THR A 133 27.17 0.76 -6.51
C THR A 133 27.34 -0.60 -7.18
N ASP A 134 26.29 -1.26 -7.70
CA ASP A 134 26.45 -2.60 -8.25
C ASP A 134 25.56 -2.93 -9.45
N LYS A 135 25.83 -4.09 -10.09
CA LYS A 135 25.12 -4.54 -11.28
C LYS A 135 23.65 -4.87 -11.00
N ALA A 136 23.34 -5.41 -9.83
CA ALA A 136 21.97 -5.78 -9.46
C ALA A 136 21.11 -4.54 -9.29
N ASN A 137 21.64 -3.51 -8.62
CA ASN A 137 20.99 -2.22 -8.46
C ASN A 137 20.74 -1.55 -9.82
N ARG A 138 21.74 -1.58 -10.71
CA ARG A 138 21.59 -1.03 -12.08
C ARG A 138 20.51 -1.75 -12.88
N ASN A 139 20.34 -3.05 -12.73
CA ASN A 139 19.25 -3.79 -13.39
C ASN A 139 17.88 -3.36 -12.87
N TYR A 140 17.73 -3.16 -11.56
CA TYR A 140 16.49 -2.67 -10.99
C TYR A 140 16.21 -1.21 -11.40
N ILE A 141 17.20 -0.34 -11.39
CA ILE A 141 17.07 1.06 -11.86
C ILE A 141 16.56 1.07 -13.30
N LYS A 142 17.17 0.29 -14.20
CA LYS A 142 16.71 0.17 -15.60
C LYS A 142 15.28 -0.36 -15.71
N PHE A 143 14.93 -1.36 -14.91
CA PHE A 143 13.56 -1.86 -14.86
C PHE A 143 12.57 -0.76 -14.47
N TYR A 144 12.87 -0.03 -13.38
CA TYR A 144 12.02 1.03 -12.90
C TYR A 144 11.86 2.15 -13.94
N GLU A 145 12.95 2.63 -14.50
CA GLU A 145 12.95 3.70 -15.50
C GLU A 145 12.19 3.32 -16.78
N LYS A 146 12.25 2.06 -17.19
CA LYS A 146 11.54 1.55 -18.35
C LYS A 146 10.04 1.36 -18.12
N ASN A 147 9.65 0.83 -16.95
CA ASN A 147 8.30 0.31 -16.74
C ASN A 147 7.44 1.17 -15.81
N LEU A 148 8.01 1.81 -14.79
CA LEU A 148 7.27 2.50 -13.74
C LEU A 148 7.39 4.01 -13.79
N LYS A 149 8.54 4.56 -14.18
CA LYS A 149 8.82 5.98 -14.10
C LYS A 149 7.81 6.86 -14.84
N LYS A 150 7.30 6.40 -15.97
CA LYS A 150 6.31 7.13 -16.76
C LYS A 150 4.96 7.35 -16.06
N TYR A 151 4.69 6.60 -14.99
CA TYR A 151 3.45 6.66 -14.21
C TYR A 151 3.58 7.44 -12.89
N GLU A 152 4.74 8.03 -12.57
CA GLU A 152 4.98 8.66 -11.26
C GLU A 152 3.94 9.73 -10.89
N GLN A 153 3.40 10.46 -11.89
CA GLN A 153 2.34 11.44 -11.66
C GLN A 153 0.95 10.81 -11.46
N ASP A 154 0.76 9.58 -11.93
CA ASP A 154 -0.50 8.86 -11.87
C ASP A 154 -0.59 7.94 -10.65
N PHE A 155 0.53 7.72 -9.93
CA PHE A 155 0.54 6.86 -8.76
C PHE A 155 -0.49 7.30 -7.72
N HIS A 156 -1.19 6.34 -7.16
CA HIS A 156 -2.15 6.57 -6.13
C HIS A 156 -1.48 6.69 -4.75
N ILE A 157 -2.05 7.54 -3.91
CA ILE A 157 -1.61 7.72 -2.53
C ILE A 157 -2.13 6.55 -1.69
N PRO A 158 -1.26 5.83 -0.95
CA PRO A 158 -1.70 4.82 0.01
C PRO A 158 -2.58 5.46 1.09
N ILE A 159 -3.84 5.04 1.18
CA ILE A 159 -4.77 5.61 2.16
C ILE A 159 -4.70 4.81 3.45
N ASP A 160 -4.38 5.50 4.53
CA ASP A 160 -4.36 4.97 5.88
C ASP A 160 -4.85 6.00 6.92
N GLY A 161 -4.78 5.63 8.20
CA GLY A 161 -5.23 6.51 9.28
C GLY A 161 -4.45 7.83 9.41
N TYR A 162 -3.19 7.90 8.94
CA TYR A 162 -2.39 9.12 8.96
C TYR A 162 -2.85 10.10 7.88
N ILE A 163 -3.07 9.59 6.67
CA ILE A 163 -3.57 10.39 5.55
C ILE A 163 -4.99 10.89 5.85
N LEU A 164 -5.86 10.04 6.41
CA LEU A 164 -7.20 10.47 6.83
C LEU A 164 -7.14 11.54 7.91
N GLU A 165 -6.23 11.44 8.89
CA GLU A 165 -6.06 12.47 9.93
C GLU A 165 -5.57 13.79 9.34
N SER A 166 -4.63 13.79 8.40
CA SER A 166 -4.12 15.00 7.78
C SER A 166 -5.23 15.77 7.05
N VAL A 167 -6.04 15.04 6.30
CA VAL A 167 -7.14 15.64 5.54
C VAL A 167 -8.27 16.10 6.46
N SER A 168 -8.55 15.40 7.57
CA SER A 168 -9.66 15.75 8.49
C SER A 168 -9.43 17.06 9.25
N LYS A 169 -8.17 17.46 9.46
CA LYS A 169 -7.87 18.71 10.20
C LYS A 169 -8.16 19.95 9.38
N ASP A 170 -7.79 19.94 8.10
CA ASP A 170 -7.75 21.13 7.28
C ASP A 170 -8.81 21.15 6.18
N LYS A 171 -9.38 19.99 5.81
CA LYS A 171 -10.21 19.82 4.62
C LYS A 171 -11.37 18.84 4.83
N ALA A 172 -12.19 19.09 5.84
CA ALA A 172 -13.36 18.27 6.17
C ALA A 172 -14.31 18.02 4.97
N GLU A 173 -14.28 18.88 3.95
CA GLU A 173 -15.07 18.75 2.74
C GLU A 173 -14.69 17.49 1.92
N ILE A 174 -13.39 17.16 1.90
CA ILE A 174 -12.89 15.99 1.18
C ILE A 174 -13.43 14.68 1.78
N LEU A 175 -13.69 14.67 3.09
CA LEU A 175 -14.22 13.48 3.77
C LEU A 175 -15.74 13.32 3.66
N LYS A 176 -16.46 14.31 3.12
CA LYS A 176 -17.94 14.24 3.04
C LYS A 176 -18.45 13.00 2.32
N ASN A 177 -17.73 12.55 1.30
CA ASN A 177 -18.10 11.39 0.51
C ASN A 177 -17.86 10.05 1.21
N VAL A 178 -16.99 10.03 2.23
CA VAL A 178 -16.63 8.81 2.99
C VAL A 178 -17.14 8.83 4.43
N ILE A 179 -17.95 9.82 4.79
CA ILE A 179 -18.60 9.91 6.11
C ILE A 179 -19.85 9.03 6.13
N VAL A 180 -19.91 8.10 7.07
CA VAL A 180 -21.11 7.31 7.33
C VAL A 180 -22.14 8.19 8.02
N LYS A 181 -23.25 8.50 7.33
CA LYS A 181 -24.29 9.42 7.77
C LYS A 181 -24.92 9.10 9.13
N GLU A 182 -25.10 7.82 9.43
CA GLU A 182 -25.79 7.36 10.66
C GLU A 182 -25.05 7.70 11.96
N LYS A 183 -23.72 7.82 11.93
CA LYS A 183 -22.90 8.05 13.13
C LYS A 183 -21.98 9.27 13.03
N LYS A 184 -22.04 10.05 11.95
CA LYS A 184 -21.13 11.19 11.67
C LYS A 184 -19.63 10.83 11.83
N LYS A 185 -19.28 9.57 11.60
CA LYS A 185 -17.92 9.05 11.70
C LYS A 185 -17.36 8.76 10.31
N VAL A 186 -16.10 9.02 10.12
CA VAL A 186 -15.39 8.62 8.90
C VAL A 186 -15.35 7.09 8.83
N LYS A 187 -15.80 6.53 7.71
CA LYS A 187 -15.71 5.10 7.43
C LYS A 187 -14.25 4.67 7.45
N ALA A 188 -13.92 3.60 8.16
CA ALA A 188 -12.56 3.08 8.20
C ALA A 188 -12.09 2.74 6.78
N TRP A 189 -10.90 3.21 6.40
CA TRP A 189 -10.35 3.00 5.06
C TRP A 189 -10.32 1.50 4.64
N SER A 190 -10.12 0.61 5.61
CA SER A 190 -10.14 -0.84 5.40
C SER A 190 -11.52 -1.41 5.03
N LYS A 191 -12.58 -0.62 5.12
CA LYS A 191 -13.95 -0.97 4.75
C LYS A 191 -14.44 -0.22 3.51
N TRP A 192 -13.54 0.52 2.84
CA TRP A 192 -13.91 1.29 1.65
C TRP A 192 -14.17 0.40 0.46
N GLU A 193 -15.16 0.81 -0.32
CA GLU A 193 -15.47 0.29 -1.63
C GLU A 193 -14.74 1.08 -2.73
N GLU A 194 -14.80 0.62 -3.96
CA GLU A 194 -14.16 1.23 -5.12
C GLU A 194 -14.55 2.73 -5.26
N ASN A 195 -15.83 3.04 -5.11
CA ASN A 195 -16.34 4.42 -5.25
C ASN A 195 -15.83 5.34 -4.14
N ASP A 196 -15.79 4.87 -2.88
CA ASP A 196 -15.24 5.64 -1.75
C ASP A 196 -13.79 6.01 -2.03
N TYR A 197 -13.02 5.01 -2.48
CA TYR A 197 -11.61 5.16 -2.76
C TYR A 197 -11.34 6.11 -3.92
N ASN A 198 -12.00 5.91 -5.07
CA ASN A 198 -11.77 6.72 -6.26
C ASN A 198 -12.16 8.18 -6.04
N SER A 199 -13.28 8.42 -5.36
CA SER A 199 -13.71 9.77 -4.98
C SER A 199 -12.68 10.46 -4.11
N PHE A 200 -12.13 9.75 -3.13
CA PHE A 200 -11.12 10.31 -2.24
C PHE A 200 -9.78 10.56 -2.94
N GLN A 201 -9.31 9.66 -3.80
CA GLN A 201 -8.10 9.88 -4.62
C GLN A 201 -8.25 11.11 -5.53
N ALA A 202 -9.42 11.29 -6.15
CA ALA A 202 -9.69 12.46 -6.97
C ALA A 202 -9.59 13.77 -6.19
N GLU A 203 -10.04 13.79 -4.93
CA GLU A 203 -9.88 14.96 -4.05
C GLU A 203 -8.42 15.15 -3.61
N LEU A 204 -7.69 14.07 -3.28
CA LEU A 204 -6.27 14.16 -2.96
C LEU A 204 -5.43 14.75 -4.08
N LYS A 205 -5.75 14.39 -5.33
CA LYS A 205 -5.09 14.97 -6.51
C LYS A 205 -5.23 16.50 -6.60
N LYS A 206 -6.29 17.10 -6.03
CA LYS A 206 -6.53 18.55 -6.03
C LYS A 206 -5.73 19.31 -4.96
N ILE A 207 -5.34 18.63 -3.88
CA ILE A 207 -4.68 19.29 -2.74
C ILE A 207 -3.14 19.28 -2.81
N LYS A 208 -2.56 18.37 -3.56
CA LYS A 208 -1.13 18.37 -3.80
C LYS A 208 -0.74 19.50 -4.77
N ALA A 209 0.47 20.03 -4.66
CA ALA A 209 0.98 20.98 -5.64
C ALA A 209 1.02 20.33 -7.05
N LYS A 210 0.80 21.16 -8.09
CA LYS A 210 0.68 20.67 -9.47
C LYS A 210 1.90 19.86 -9.93
N ASP A 211 3.09 20.29 -9.51
CA ASP A 211 4.37 19.69 -9.90
C ASP A 211 4.91 18.69 -8.87
N GLU A 212 4.15 18.39 -7.82
CA GLU A 212 4.54 17.42 -6.81
C GLU A 212 4.07 16.02 -7.16
N TYR A 213 4.94 15.02 -7.01
CA TYR A 213 4.55 13.63 -7.16
C TYR A 213 3.64 13.18 -6.00
N PRO A 214 2.60 12.37 -6.27
CA PRO A 214 1.65 11.93 -5.24
C PRO A 214 2.32 11.26 -4.04
N LEU A 215 3.33 10.42 -4.28
CA LEU A 215 4.03 9.71 -3.21
C LEU A 215 5.00 10.58 -2.42
N ASP A 216 5.53 11.66 -3.01
CA ASP A 216 6.34 12.65 -2.30
C ASP A 216 5.47 13.46 -1.33
N TRP A 217 4.29 13.90 -1.80
CA TRP A 217 3.32 14.57 -0.95
C TRP A 217 2.87 13.66 0.20
N GLU A 218 2.56 12.41 -0.09
CA GLU A 218 2.16 11.42 0.93
C GLU A 218 3.26 11.22 1.97
N GLY A 219 4.49 11.05 1.54
CA GLY A 219 5.63 10.84 2.44
C GLY A 219 5.86 12.00 3.40
N LYS A 220 5.80 13.25 2.91
CA LYS A 220 5.89 14.47 3.73
C LYS A 220 4.74 14.54 4.74
N THR A 221 3.53 14.39 4.26
CA THR A 221 2.31 14.42 5.07
C THR A 221 2.32 13.36 6.18
N TRP A 222 2.72 12.13 5.84
CA TRP A 222 2.82 11.05 6.80
C TRP A 222 3.83 11.34 7.92
N ILE A 223 5.00 11.88 7.57
CA ILE A 223 6.04 12.26 8.54
C ILE A 223 5.55 13.36 9.49
N GLU A 224 4.86 14.37 8.97
CA GLU A 224 4.31 15.47 9.79
C GLU A 224 3.28 14.97 10.81
N ILE A 225 2.36 14.12 10.38
CA ILE A 225 1.36 13.53 11.29
C ILE A 225 2.01 12.60 12.31
N ALA A 226 2.99 11.79 11.90
CA ALA A 226 3.72 10.92 12.82
C ALA A 226 4.45 11.72 13.91
N LYS A 227 5.11 12.82 13.56
CA LYS A 227 5.75 13.73 14.52
C LYS A 227 4.71 14.32 15.50
N SER A 228 3.62 14.89 14.98
CA SER A 228 2.55 15.46 15.80
C SER A 228 1.94 14.45 16.79
N ARG A 229 1.74 13.20 16.37
CA ARG A 229 1.26 12.12 17.25
C ARG A 229 2.25 11.81 18.37
N LYS A 230 3.54 11.73 18.03
CA LYS A 230 4.61 11.48 19.02
C LYS A 230 4.68 12.57 20.08
N GLU A 231 4.61 13.83 19.67
CA GLU A 231 4.59 15.00 20.57
C GLU A 231 3.40 14.97 21.52
N LYS A 232 2.20 14.65 21.02
CA LYS A 232 0.99 14.51 21.86
C LYS A 232 1.12 13.39 22.90
N ILE A 233 1.76 12.27 22.54
CA ILE A 233 1.98 11.15 23.48
C ILE A 233 2.96 11.56 24.57
N ILE A 234 4.04 12.25 24.21
CA ILE A 234 5.02 12.77 25.19
C ILE A 234 4.35 13.75 26.13
N TYR A 235 3.61 14.72 25.59
CA TYR A 235 2.87 15.71 26.41
C TYR A 235 1.92 15.05 27.41
N LYS A 236 1.12 14.08 26.94
CA LYS A 236 0.20 13.34 27.83
C LYS A 236 0.92 12.62 28.97
N LYS A 237 2.07 11.98 28.69
CA LYS A 237 2.86 11.29 29.72
C LYS A 237 3.38 12.28 30.78
N LEU A 238 3.84 13.44 30.37
CA LEU A 238 4.34 14.48 31.27
C LEU A 238 3.25 15.09 32.16
N THR A 239 2.03 15.28 31.61
CA THR A 239 0.92 15.89 32.35
C THR A 239 0.14 14.92 33.26
N HIS A 240 0.32 13.61 33.11
CA HIS A 240 -0.33 12.60 33.96
C HIS A 240 0.62 11.96 34.96
N SER A 241 1.88 12.42 35.03
CA SER A 241 2.91 11.97 35.99
C SER A 241 3.08 12.99 37.13
N THR A 242 2.25 13.99 37.20
CA THR A 242 2.09 14.97 38.29
C THR A 242 0.76 14.74 39.00
#